data_1c37dccccc98b568fe859c8cc6c956bd
#
_entry.id   1c37dccccc98b568fe859c8cc6c956bd
#
_cell.length_a   1.000
_cell.length_b   1.000
_cell.length_c   1.000
_cell.angle_alpha   90.00
_cell.angle_beta   90.00
_cell.angle_gamma   90.00
#
_symmetry.space_group_name_H-M   'P 1'
#
loop_
_entity.id
_entity.type
_entity.pdbx_description
1 polymer ?
#
loop_
_entity_poly.entity_id
_entity_poly.type
_entity_poly.pdbx_seq_one_letter_code
_entity_poly.pdbx_strand_id
1 'polypeptide(L)'
;MRSSVRLLLSSVKFLSDQTAMQESIEQYMQTVGQQARQASRILARASTETKNNALSAIYTALVNSEPTILAANQADMNKAHSNNLDSALLDRLELSPARFKGMLQGLKDVIGLKDPVGEITDMAYRPSGIQLGKMRVPLGVVGMIYESRPNVTLEAASLALKSGNAIILRGGSEALESNKAIAEAIQRGLKLAGLPEHAVQVINTADRAAVGQLITLTEFVDV
;
A
#
# COMPACT_ATOMS: atom_id res chain seq x y z
N MET A 1 39.62 -16.26 32.56
CA MET A 1 39.39 -14.83 32.22
C MET A 1 39.21 -14.54 30.73
N ARG A 2 39.80 -15.30 29.79
CA ARG A 2 39.61 -15.03 28.31
C ARG A 2 38.24 -15.41 27.74
N SER A 3 37.49 -16.34 28.35
CA SER A 3 36.19 -16.81 27.85
C SER A 3 35.03 -15.81 28.12
N SER A 4 35.04 -15.17 29.30
CA SER A 4 33.99 -14.23 29.72
C SER A 4 34.01 -12.90 28.92
N VAL A 5 35.20 -12.45 28.50
CA VAL A 5 35.36 -11.23 27.70
C VAL A 5 34.82 -11.45 26.27
N ARG A 6 35.01 -12.66 25.73
CA ARG A 6 34.50 -13.00 24.39
C ARG A 6 32.96 -13.05 24.31
N LEU A 7 32.32 -13.56 25.38
CA LEU A 7 30.86 -13.57 25.52
C LEU A 7 30.27 -12.14 25.64
N LEU A 8 30.91 -11.28 26.41
CA LEU A 8 30.50 -9.86 26.55
C LEU A 8 30.64 -9.10 25.24
N LEU A 9 31.73 -9.29 24.50
CA LEU A 9 31.93 -8.64 23.22
C LEU A 9 30.94 -9.13 22.13
N SER A 10 30.56 -10.41 22.15
CA SER A 10 29.55 -10.94 21.25
C SER A 10 28.14 -10.40 21.55
N SER A 11 27.80 -10.26 22.83
CA SER A 11 26.52 -9.69 23.28
C SER A 11 26.41 -8.21 22.98
N VAL A 12 27.48 -7.43 23.15
CA VAL A 12 27.51 -5.99 22.79
C VAL A 12 27.39 -5.81 21.29
N LYS A 13 28.09 -6.63 20.49
CA LYS A 13 27.99 -6.56 19.03
C LYS A 13 26.59 -6.94 18.54
N PHE A 14 25.98 -7.97 19.11
CA PHE A 14 24.61 -8.37 18.78
C PHE A 14 23.59 -7.27 19.12
N LEU A 15 23.73 -6.60 20.27
CA LEU A 15 22.90 -5.47 20.67
C LEU A 15 23.12 -4.25 19.75
N SER A 16 24.38 -3.95 19.37
CA SER A 16 24.65 -2.85 18.44
C SER A 16 24.09 -3.10 17.03
N ASP A 17 24.16 -4.35 16.54
CA ASP A 17 23.62 -4.72 15.23
C ASP A 17 22.08 -4.69 15.23
N GLN A 18 21.43 -5.07 16.32
CA GLN A 18 19.98 -4.92 16.47
C GLN A 18 19.54 -3.47 16.53
N THR A 19 20.27 -2.61 17.25
CA THR A 19 19.96 -1.18 17.36
C THR A 19 20.13 -0.50 16.01
N ALA A 20 21.21 -0.78 15.27
CA ALA A 20 21.46 -0.22 13.93
C ALA A 20 20.39 -0.66 12.92
N MET A 21 19.91 -1.91 12.97
CA MET A 21 18.85 -2.41 12.11
C MET A 21 17.50 -1.78 12.46
N GLN A 22 17.23 -1.52 13.73
CA GLN A 22 16.01 -0.84 14.17
C GLN A 22 16.00 0.65 13.78
N GLU A 23 17.13 1.33 13.89
CA GLU A 23 17.29 2.70 13.36
C GLU A 23 17.05 2.74 11.85
N SER A 24 17.54 1.77 11.07
CA SER A 24 17.33 1.73 9.63
C SER A 24 15.86 1.51 9.24
N ILE A 25 15.10 0.69 9.98
CA ILE A 25 13.66 0.49 9.75
C ILE A 25 12.86 1.71 10.15
N GLU A 26 13.19 2.35 11.25
CA GLU A 26 12.53 3.60 11.66
C GLU A 26 12.75 4.70 10.63
N GLN A 27 13.99 4.93 10.18
CA GLN A 27 14.30 5.90 9.14
C GLN A 27 13.58 5.59 7.81
N TYR A 28 13.53 4.32 7.42
CA TYR A 28 12.79 3.87 6.25
C TYR A 28 11.30 4.23 6.38
N MET A 29 10.67 3.90 7.50
CA MET A 29 9.25 4.17 7.72
C MET A 29 8.93 5.66 7.83
N GLN A 30 9.83 6.47 8.41
CA GLN A 30 9.72 7.93 8.41
C GLN A 30 9.75 8.48 6.97
N THR A 31 10.65 7.99 6.14
CA THR A 31 10.73 8.39 4.72
C THR A 31 9.44 8.01 3.97
N VAL A 32 8.95 6.79 4.15
CA VAL A 32 7.68 6.31 3.58
C VAL A 32 6.52 7.21 4.00
N GLY A 33 6.43 7.54 5.28
CA GLY A 33 5.39 8.43 5.82
C GLY A 33 5.44 9.83 5.24
N GLN A 34 6.62 10.45 5.20
CA GLN A 34 6.82 11.79 4.64
C GLN A 34 6.41 11.85 3.15
N GLN A 35 6.84 10.88 2.37
CA GLN A 35 6.51 10.77 0.95
C GLN A 35 5.00 10.58 0.73
N ALA A 36 4.36 9.71 1.52
CA ALA A 36 2.92 9.51 1.46
C ALA A 36 2.15 10.79 1.83
N ARG A 37 2.59 11.51 2.87
CA ARG A 37 1.99 12.79 3.27
C ARG A 37 2.11 13.87 2.18
N GLN A 38 3.25 13.96 1.52
CA GLN A 38 3.41 14.87 0.37
C GLN A 38 2.49 14.50 -0.79
N ALA A 39 2.42 13.20 -1.12
CA ALA A 39 1.56 12.70 -2.18
C ALA A 39 0.07 12.92 -1.89
N SER A 40 -0.38 12.73 -0.64
CA SER A 40 -1.77 12.91 -0.24
C SER A 40 -2.28 14.34 -0.48
N ARG A 41 -1.43 15.35 -0.26
CA ARG A 41 -1.77 16.76 -0.51
C ARG A 41 -2.02 17.06 -2.00
N ILE A 42 -1.33 16.35 -2.88
CA ILE A 42 -1.51 16.46 -4.34
C ILE A 42 -2.79 15.74 -4.75
N LEU A 43 -3.00 14.50 -4.25
CA LEU A 43 -4.19 13.72 -4.55
C LEU A 43 -5.48 14.38 -4.07
N ALA A 44 -5.47 15.03 -2.91
CA ALA A 44 -6.63 15.74 -2.37
C ALA A 44 -7.14 16.86 -3.27
N ARG A 45 -6.31 17.37 -4.19
CA ARG A 45 -6.64 18.42 -5.16
C ARG A 45 -6.84 17.88 -6.58
N ALA A 46 -6.62 16.59 -6.80
CA ALA A 46 -6.74 15.98 -8.11
C ALA A 46 -8.22 15.94 -8.55
N SER A 47 -8.48 16.32 -9.80
CA SER A 47 -9.82 16.22 -10.37
C SER A 47 -10.25 14.76 -10.55
N THR A 48 -11.54 14.52 -10.66
CA THR A 48 -12.09 13.19 -11.01
C THR A 48 -11.46 12.64 -12.28
N GLU A 49 -11.29 13.49 -13.28
CA GLU A 49 -10.66 13.12 -14.56
C GLU A 49 -9.21 12.67 -14.34
N THR A 50 -8.41 13.45 -13.61
CA THR A 50 -7.01 13.10 -13.29
C THR A 50 -6.92 11.75 -12.56
N LYS A 51 -7.78 11.49 -11.59
CA LYS A 51 -7.84 10.22 -10.87
C LYS A 51 -8.22 9.06 -11.77
N ASN A 52 -9.23 9.24 -12.63
CA ASN A 52 -9.65 8.21 -13.59
C ASN A 52 -8.58 7.93 -14.66
N ASN A 53 -7.89 8.95 -15.16
CA ASN A 53 -6.78 8.80 -16.08
C ASN A 53 -5.63 8.01 -15.45
N ALA A 54 -5.32 8.28 -14.16
CA ALA A 54 -4.31 7.54 -13.42
C ALA A 54 -4.69 6.06 -13.24
N LEU A 55 -5.94 5.77 -12.85
CA LEU A 55 -6.43 4.40 -12.72
C LEU A 55 -6.41 3.65 -14.07
N SER A 56 -6.73 4.34 -15.17
CA SER A 56 -6.66 3.78 -16.53
C SER A 56 -5.21 3.51 -16.97
N ALA A 57 -4.27 4.40 -16.63
CA ALA A 57 -2.85 4.19 -16.88
C ALA A 57 -2.30 3.01 -16.04
N ILE A 58 -2.73 2.88 -14.79
CA ILE A 58 -2.43 1.74 -13.92
C ILE A 58 -2.96 0.43 -14.55
N TYR A 59 -4.19 0.43 -15.05
CA TYR A 59 -4.74 -0.73 -15.76
C TYR A 59 -3.84 -1.17 -16.91
N THR A 60 -3.44 -0.23 -17.77
CA THR A 60 -2.55 -0.51 -18.90
C THR A 60 -1.17 -1.03 -18.44
N ALA A 61 -0.60 -0.43 -17.40
CA ALA A 61 0.68 -0.86 -16.83
C ALA A 61 0.61 -2.28 -16.25
N LEU A 62 -0.50 -2.65 -15.59
CA LEU A 62 -0.74 -3.99 -15.06
C LEU A 62 -0.88 -5.02 -16.20
N VAL A 63 -1.66 -4.74 -17.24
CA VAL A 63 -1.80 -5.60 -18.41
C VAL A 63 -0.42 -5.88 -19.04
N ASN A 64 0.38 -4.84 -19.23
CA ASN A 64 1.73 -4.98 -19.78
C ASN A 64 2.70 -5.73 -18.85
N SER A 65 2.39 -5.84 -17.58
CA SER A 65 3.21 -6.48 -16.55
C SER A 65 2.68 -7.85 -16.12
N GLU A 66 1.61 -8.34 -16.74
CA GLU A 66 0.99 -9.63 -16.37
C GLU A 66 2.02 -10.77 -16.26
N PRO A 67 2.91 -11.01 -17.25
CA PRO A 67 3.89 -12.09 -17.15
C PRO A 67 4.84 -11.93 -15.94
N THR A 68 5.27 -10.70 -15.65
CA THR A 68 6.18 -10.42 -14.53
C THR A 68 5.47 -10.62 -13.19
N ILE A 69 4.23 -10.18 -13.07
CA ILE A 69 3.44 -10.32 -11.84
C ILE A 69 3.13 -11.80 -11.57
N LEU A 70 2.74 -12.56 -12.59
CA LEU A 70 2.47 -13.99 -12.44
C LEU A 70 3.74 -14.77 -12.11
N ALA A 71 4.90 -14.40 -12.68
CA ALA A 71 6.18 -15.01 -12.32
C ALA A 71 6.59 -14.70 -10.87
N ALA A 72 6.38 -13.46 -10.40
CA ALA A 72 6.60 -13.09 -9.01
C ALA A 72 5.69 -13.89 -8.05
N ASN A 73 4.42 -14.07 -8.41
CA ASN A 73 3.50 -14.90 -7.64
C ASN A 73 3.93 -16.37 -7.60
N GLN A 74 4.42 -16.91 -8.72
CA GLN A 74 4.94 -18.28 -8.75
C GLN A 74 6.16 -18.44 -7.82
N ALA A 75 7.03 -17.42 -7.71
CA ALA A 75 8.16 -17.44 -6.78
C ALA A 75 7.67 -17.46 -5.31
N ASP A 76 6.67 -16.64 -4.97
CA ASP A 76 6.05 -16.64 -3.65
C ASP A 76 5.39 -17.99 -3.35
N MET A 77 4.66 -18.59 -4.30
CA MET A 77 4.02 -19.91 -4.18
C MET A 77 5.06 -21.01 -3.93
N ASN A 78 6.16 -21.01 -4.68
CA ASN A 78 7.23 -22.00 -4.50
C ASN A 78 7.84 -21.91 -3.09
N LYS A 79 8.09 -20.70 -2.60
CA LYS A 79 8.58 -20.45 -1.25
C LYS A 79 7.57 -20.88 -0.18
N ALA A 80 6.29 -20.61 -0.40
CA ALA A 80 5.21 -21.01 0.50
C ALA A 80 5.08 -22.54 0.60
N HIS A 81 5.16 -23.26 -0.53
CA HIS A 81 5.21 -24.72 -0.54
C HIS A 81 6.42 -25.27 0.20
N SER A 82 7.61 -24.70 -0.01
CA SER A 82 8.84 -25.12 0.70
C SER A 82 8.74 -24.91 2.22
N ASN A 83 7.97 -23.92 2.65
CA ASN A 83 7.71 -23.61 4.05
C ASN A 83 6.50 -24.37 4.63
N ASN A 84 5.91 -25.33 3.88
CA ASN A 84 4.75 -26.12 4.26
C ASN A 84 3.55 -25.26 4.74
N LEU A 85 3.27 -24.15 4.04
CA LEU A 85 2.07 -23.37 4.29
C LEU A 85 0.82 -24.27 4.11
N ASP A 86 -0.19 -24.02 4.94
CA ASP A 86 -1.47 -24.76 4.83
C ASP A 86 -2.20 -24.40 3.51
N SER A 87 -3.10 -25.31 3.09
CA SER A 87 -3.80 -25.21 1.81
C SER A 87 -4.68 -23.96 1.69
N ALA A 88 -5.24 -23.47 2.79
CA ALA A 88 -6.08 -22.28 2.80
C ALA A 88 -5.26 -21.01 2.60
N LEU A 89 -4.05 -20.95 3.15
CA LEU A 89 -3.12 -19.86 2.91
C LEU A 89 -2.53 -19.89 1.48
N LEU A 90 -2.23 -21.07 0.96
CA LEU A 90 -1.81 -21.27 -0.43
C LEU A 90 -2.88 -20.79 -1.42
N ASP A 91 -4.15 -21.16 -1.21
CA ASP A 91 -5.26 -20.69 -2.05
C ASP A 91 -5.40 -19.16 -2.02
N ARG A 92 -5.21 -18.53 -0.87
CA ARG A 92 -5.26 -17.07 -0.74
C ARG A 92 -4.11 -16.38 -1.44
N LEU A 93 -2.93 -16.99 -1.44
CA LEU A 93 -1.70 -16.45 -2.04
C LEU A 93 -1.70 -16.55 -3.56
N GLU A 94 -2.32 -17.60 -4.10
CA GLU A 94 -2.30 -17.88 -5.53
C GLU A 94 -2.96 -16.76 -6.35
N LEU A 95 -2.25 -16.22 -7.31
CA LEU A 95 -2.74 -15.30 -8.32
C LEU A 95 -2.71 -15.98 -9.70
N SER A 96 -3.69 -16.85 -9.96
CA SER A 96 -3.85 -17.48 -11.28
C SER A 96 -4.19 -16.45 -12.37
N PRO A 97 -4.02 -16.75 -13.67
CA PRO A 97 -4.42 -15.85 -14.75
C PRO A 97 -5.91 -15.45 -14.69
N ALA A 98 -6.78 -16.34 -14.20
CA ALA A 98 -8.20 -16.04 -14.00
C ALA A 98 -8.41 -15.02 -12.87
N ARG A 99 -7.70 -15.20 -11.74
CA ARG A 99 -7.74 -14.26 -10.60
C ARG A 99 -7.12 -12.90 -10.97
N PHE A 100 -6.05 -12.90 -11.78
CA PHE A 100 -5.47 -11.67 -12.30
C PHE A 100 -6.47 -10.89 -13.18
N LYS A 101 -7.19 -11.56 -14.08
CA LYS A 101 -8.28 -10.93 -14.85
C LYS A 101 -9.40 -10.38 -13.97
N GLY A 102 -9.78 -11.12 -12.91
CA GLY A 102 -10.75 -10.65 -11.92
C GLY A 102 -10.27 -9.38 -11.19
N MET A 103 -8.99 -9.32 -10.83
CA MET A 103 -8.35 -8.16 -10.22
C MET A 103 -8.39 -6.94 -11.16
N LEU A 104 -8.11 -7.13 -12.45
CA LEU A 104 -8.23 -6.08 -13.47
C LEU A 104 -9.68 -5.62 -13.67
N GLN A 105 -10.66 -6.53 -13.58
CA GLN A 105 -12.07 -6.16 -13.66
C GLN A 105 -12.47 -5.30 -12.46
N GLY A 106 -12.05 -5.65 -11.24
CA GLY A 106 -12.27 -4.82 -10.05
C GLY A 106 -11.72 -3.39 -10.21
N LEU A 107 -10.54 -3.22 -10.84
CA LEU A 107 -10.02 -1.89 -11.14
C LEU A 107 -10.93 -1.11 -12.12
N LYS A 108 -11.47 -1.77 -13.15
CA LYS A 108 -12.45 -1.14 -14.08
C LYS A 108 -13.70 -0.71 -13.35
N ASP A 109 -14.19 -1.53 -12.43
CA ASP A 109 -15.37 -1.21 -11.64
C ASP A 109 -15.11 0.04 -10.77
N VAL A 110 -13.94 0.15 -10.15
CA VAL A 110 -13.53 1.35 -9.38
C VAL A 110 -13.43 2.59 -10.28
N ILE A 111 -12.91 2.47 -11.50
CA ILE A 111 -12.90 3.60 -12.48
C ILE A 111 -14.33 4.10 -12.74
N GLY A 112 -15.29 3.19 -12.84
CA GLY A 112 -16.71 3.50 -13.09
C GLY A 112 -17.47 4.09 -11.88
N LEU A 113 -16.91 3.98 -10.65
CA LEU A 113 -17.54 4.55 -9.47
C LEU A 113 -17.61 6.08 -9.55
N LYS A 114 -18.66 6.65 -8.95
CA LYS A 114 -18.73 8.10 -8.71
C LYS A 114 -17.60 8.53 -7.77
N ASP A 115 -16.99 9.67 -8.09
CA ASP A 115 -16.00 10.28 -7.21
C ASP A 115 -16.69 10.76 -5.92
N PRO A 116 -16.28 10.32 -4.73
CA PRO A 116 -16.89 10.75 -3.49
C PRO A 116 -16.43 12.14 -3.02
N VAL A 117 -15.28 12.62 -3.52
CA VAL A 117 -14.68 13.87 -3.05
C VAL A 117 -15.50 15.06 -3.54
N GLY A 118 -15.86 15.95 -2.63
CA GLY A 118 -16.67 17.14 -2.91
C GLY A 118 -18.18 16.88 -2.92
N GLU A 119 -18.64 15.64 -2.69
CA GLU A 119 -20.07 15.36 -2.54
C GLU A 119 -20.63 16.07 -1.30
N ILE A 120 -21.72 16.85 -1.49
CA ILE A 120 -22.38 17.57 -0.41
C ILE A 120 -23.72 16.88 -0.10
N THR A 121 -23.94 16.59 1.18
CA THR A 121 -25.15 15.96 1.68
C THR A 121 -25.75 16.81 2.82
N ASP A 122 -26.98 16.50 3.20
CA ASP A 122 -27.67 17.06 4.38
C ASP A 122 -27.76 18.61 4.38
N MET A 123 -27.98 19.21 3.18
CA MET A 123 -28.15 20.67 3.08
C MET A 123 -29.45 21.09 3.73
N ALA A 124 -29.37 21.95 4.79
CA ALA A 124 -30.52 22.44 5.51
C ALA A 124 -30.30 23.88 5.97
N TYR A 125 -31.40 24.69 6.01
CA TYR A 125 -31.38 25.96 6.66
C TYR A 125 -31.52 25.80 8.18
N ARG A 126 -30.74 26.56 8.91
CA ARG A 126 -30.85 26.65 10.36
C ARG A 126 -31.75 27.83 10.78
N PRO A 127 -32.29 27.87 12.01
CA PRO A 127 -33.10 28.98 12.48
C PRO A 127 -32.42 30.35 12.38
N SER A 128 -31.09 30.36 12.39
CA SER A 128 -30.27 31.58 12.19
C SER A 128 -30.20 32.08 10.74
N GLY A 129 -30.81 31.37 9.78
CA GLY A 129 -30.72 31.67 8.34
C GLY A 129 -29.48 31.12 7.66
N ILE A 130 -28.54 30.48 8.36
CA ILE A 130 -27.35 29.85 7.79
C ILE A 130 -27.74 28.56 7.08
N GLN A 131 -27.21 28.33 5.88
CA GLN A 131 -27.28 27.07 5.16
C GLN A 131 -26.09 26.19 5.56
N LEU A 132 -26.36 25.01 6.09
CA LEU A 132 -25.34 24.04 6.54
C LEU A 132 -25.44 22.75 5.69
N GLY A 133 -24.32 22.23 5.30
CA GLY A 133 -24.20 20.93 4.63
C GLY A 133 -22.94 20.19 5.06
N LYS A 134 -22.87 18.89 4.74
CA LYS A 134 -21.68 18.05 4.95
C LYS A 134 -21.01 17.79 3.61
N MET A 135 -19.74 18.14 3.48
CA MET A 135 -18.94 17.84 2.28
C MET A 135 -17.95 16.71 2.59
N ARG A 136 -17.88 15.72 1.68
CA ARG A 136 -16.90 14.65 1.75
C ARG A 136 -15.52 15.15 1.32
N VAL A 137 -14.51 14.86 2.10
CA VAL A 137 -13.10 15.19 1.84
C VAL A 137 -12.24 13.93 1.97
N PRO A 138 -11.06 13.87 1.32
CA PRO A 138 -10.12 12.77 1.55
C PRO A 138 -9.69 12.67 3.01
N LEU A 139 -9.40 11.45 3.46
CA LEU A 139 -8.87 11.19 4.80
C LEU A 139 -7.43 11.70 4.94
N GLY A 140 -6.64 11.55 3.88
CA GLY A 140 -5.23 11.89 3.85
C GLY A 140 -4.35 10.70 3.48
N VAL A 141 -3.64 10.14 4.45
CA VAL A 141 -2.81 8.93 4.30
C VAL A 141 -3.44 7.78 5.06
N VAL A 142 -3.70 6.69 4.35
CA VAL A 142 -4.25 5.45 4.92
C VAL A 142 -3.13 4.43 5.07
N GLY A 143 -2.94 3.89 6.27
CA GLY A 143 -2.10 2.73 6.55
C GLY A 143 -2.95 1.47 6.55
N MET A 144 -2.62 0.49 5.71
CA MET A 144 -3.38 -0.77 5.66
C MET A 144 -2.48 -1.98 5.84
N ILE A 145 -2.80 -2.80 6.84
CA ILE A 145 -2.16 -4.09 7.10
C ILE A 145 -3.13 -5.18 6.68
N TYR A 146 -2.68 -6.10 5.83
CA TYR A 146 -3.51 -7.16 5.27
C TYR A 146 -2.74 -8.48 5.15
N GLU A 147 -3.48 -9.56 4.96
CA GLU A 147 -2.93 -10.91 4.81
C GLU A 147 -2.32 -11.15 3.42
N SER A 148 -1.89 -12.37 3.16
CA SER A 148 -1.22 -12.84 1.95
C SER A 148 -2.18 -12.99 0.76
N ARG A 149 -2.77 -11.88 0.31
CA ARG A 149 -3.68 -11.81 -0.85
C ARG A 149 -3.18 -10.73 -1.83
N PRO A 150 -2.44 -11.09 -2.88
CA PRO A 150 -1.86 -10.10 -3.79
C PRO A 150 -2.86 -9.15 -4.44
N ASN A 151 -4.08 -9.60 -4.73
CA ASN A 151 -5.14 -8.76 -5.31
C ASN A 151 -5.52 -7.56 -4.42
N VAL A 152 -5.43 -7.70 -3.09
CA VAL A 152 -5.77 -6.64 -2.13
C VAL A 152 -4.87 -5.41 -2.33
N THR A 153 -3.62 -5.60 -2.77
CA THR A 153 -2.69 -4.51 -3.09
C THR A 153 -3.30 -3.54 -4.11
N LEU A 154 -3.87 -4.06 -5.20
CA LEU A 154 -4.51 -3.23 -6.22
C LEU A 154 -5.87 -2.69 -5.76
N GLU A 155 -6.68 -3.52 -5.11
CA GLU A 155 -8.02 -3.12 -4.64
C GLU A 155 -7.93 -1.93 -3.68
N ALA A 156 -7.10 -2.04 -2.65
CA ALA A 156 -6.89 -0.98 -1.68
C ALA A 156 -6.29 0.29 -2.32
N ALA A 157 -5.28 0.12 -3.19
CA ALA A 157 -4.66 1.24 -3.90
C ALA A 157 -5.67 1.98 -4.79
N SER A 158 -6.50 1.26 -5.56
CA SER A 158 -7.46 1.86 -6.48
C SER A 158 -8.55 2.64 -5.74
N LEU A 159 -9.06 2.11 -4.63
CA LEU A 159 -10.07 2.78 -3.80
C LEU A 159 -9.48 4.02 -3.10
N ALA A 160 -8.25 3.94 -2.59
CA ALA A 160 -7.56 5.07 -2.00
C ALA A 160 -7.37 6.20 -3.02
N LEU A 161 -6.84 5.88 -4.21
CA LEU A 161 -6.64 6.85 -5.29
C LEU A 161 -7.96 7.47 -5.75
N LYS A 162 -9.02 6.66 -5.93
CA LYS A 162 -10.36 7.16 -6.33
C LYS A 162 -10.92 8.14 -5.32
N SER A 163 -10.71 7.90 -4.04
CA SER A 163 -11.16 8.77 -2.94
C SER A 163 -10.15 9.87 -2.56
N GLY A 164 -9.09 10.07 -3.36
CA GLY A 164 -8.14 11.17 -3.19
C GLY A 164 -7.13 10.98 -2.05
N ASN A 165 -6.93 9.73 -1.59
CA ASN A 165 -6.02 9.41 -0.49
C ASN A 165 -4.72 8.81 -1.00
N ALA A 166 -3.62 9.04 -0.29
CA ALA A 166 -2.42 8.23 -0.39
C ALA A 166 -2.56 6.99 0.51
N ILE A 167 -1.83 5.91 0.18
CA ILE A 167 -1.91 4.67 0.94
C ILE A 167 -0.54 4.03 1.12
N ILE A 168 -0.30 3.55 2.35
CA ILE A 168 0.85 2.73 2.73
C ILE A 168 0.33 1.32 3.02
N LEU A 169 0.81 0.35 2.26
CA LEU A 169 0.34 -1.02 2.25
C LEU A 169 1.37 -1.95 2.89
N ARG A 170 0.96 -2.74 3.88
CA ARG A 170 1.77 -3.79 4.48
C ARG A 170 1.07 -5.15 4.32
N GLY A 171 1.44 -5.88 3.29
CA GLY A 171 0.97 -7.26 3.06
C GLY A 171 1.73 -8.31 3.86
N GLY A 172 1.22 -9.54 3.88
CA GLY A 172 1.93 -10.69 4.45
C GLY A 172 3.28 -10.93 3.78
N SER A 173 4.24 -11.45 4.54
CA SER A 173 5.61 -11.75 4.06
C SER A 173 5.64 -12.82 2.96
N GLU A 174 4.61 -13.64 2.89
CA GLU A 174 4.45 -14.72 1.93
C GLU A 174 4.16 -14.20 0.50
N ALA A 175 3.59 -12.98 0.38
CA ALA A 175 3.22 -12.36 -0.89
C ALA A 175 4.16 -11.20 -1.27
N LEU A 176 5.38 -11.15 -0.76
CA LEU A 176 6.28 -10.02 -0.88
C LEU A 176 6.61 -9.69 -2.34
N GLU A 177 7.00 -10.68 -3.13
CA GLU A 177 7.38 -10.49 -4.53
C GLU A 177 6.18 -10.11 -5.40
N SER A 178 5.03 -10.75 -5.17
CA SER A 178 3.77 -10.42 -5.84
C SER A 178 3.35 -8.98 -5.57
N ASN A 179 3.33 -8.58 -4.30
CA ASN A 179 2.93 -7.23 -3.88
C ASN A 179 3.87 -6.16 -4.45
N LYS A 180 5.18 -6.43 -4.46
CA LYS A 180 6.18 -5.55 -5.06
C LYS A 180 5.96 -5.38 -6.57
N ALA A 181 5.77 -6.47 -7.31
CA ALA A 181 5.54 -6.42 -8.75
C ALA A 181 4.26 -5.64 -9.11
N ILE A 182 3.18 -5.82 -8.33
CA ILE A 182 1.93 -5.06 -8.49
C ILE A 182 2.16 -3.58 -8.16
N ALA A 183 2.85 -3.26 -7.07
CA ALA A 183 3.16 -1.89 -6.67
C ALA A 183 3.98 -1.14 -7.74
N GLU A 184 4.99 -1.79 -8.31
CA GLU A 184 5.79 -1.22 -9.39
C GLU A 184 4.94 -0.90 -10.65
N ALA A 185 3.96 -1.76 -10.98
CA ALA A 185 3.04 -1.49 -12.08
C ALA A 185 2.12 -0.30 -11.76
N ILE A 186 1.61 -0.21 -10.52
CA ILE A 186 0.80 0.93 -10.05
C ILE A 186 1.61 2.22 -10.12
N GLN A 187 2.85 2.23 -9.63
CA GLN A 187 3.72 3.41 -9.63
C GLN A 187 4.04 3.89 -11.05
N ARG A 188 4.29 2.95 -11.98
CA ARG A 188 4.45 3.30 -13.41
C ARG A 188 3.20 3.99 -13.98
N GLY A 189 2.01 3.48 -13.66
CA GLY A 189 0.75 4.08 -14.09
C GLY A 189 0.54 5.49 -13.50
N LEU A 190 0.84 5.68 -12.22
CA LEU A 190 0.79 7.00 -11.55
C LEU A 190 1.72 8.00 -12.23
N LYS A 191 2.97 7.61 -12.48
CA LYS A 191 3.96 8.43 -13.16
C LYS A 191 3.51 8.86 -14.55
N LEU A 192 2.97 7.93 -15.35
CA LEU A 192 2.44 8.23 -16.70
C LEU A 192 1.28 9.23 -16.66
N ALA A 193 0.49 9.21 -15.60
CA ALA A 193 -0.62 10.15 -15.38
C ALA A 193 -0.20 11.47 -14.72
N GLY A 194 1.08 11.68 -14.42
CA GLY A 194 1.60 12.89 -13.77
C GLY A 194 1.25 12.99 -12.27
N LEU A 195 0.87 11.87 -11.64
CA LEU A 195 0.66 11.79 -10.20
C LEU A 195 1.89 11.25 -9.48
N PRO A 196 2.06 11.57 -8.18
CA PRO A 196 3.20 11.09 -7.39
C PRO A 196 3.24 9.57 -7.31
N GLU A 197 4.36 8.96 -7.62
CA GLU A 197 4.57 7.51 -7.48
C GLU A 197 4.37 7.04 -6.03
N HIS A 198 4.72 7.89 -5.06
CA HIS A 198 4.59 7.63 -3.62
C HIS A 198 3.16 7.77 -3.08
N ALA A 199 2.17 8.02 -3.95
CA ALA A 199 0.76 7.97 -3.58
C ALA A 199 0.32 6.54 -3.16
N VAL A 200 0.99 5.53 -3.71
CA VAL A 200 0.82 4.13 -3.32
C VAL A 200 2.18 3.54 -3.00
N GLN A 201 2.38 3.14 -1.76
CA GLN A 201 3.62 2.54 -1.29
C GLN A 201 3.33 1.18 -0.66
N VAL A 202 4.11 0.17 -1.05
CA VAL A 202 4.12 -1.15 -0.41
C VAL A 202 5.39 -1.26 0.41
N ILE A 203 5.26 -1.57 1.69
CA ILE A 203 6.42 -1.77 2.57
C ILE A 203 7.19 -3.00 2.10
N ASN A 204 8.42 -2.76 1.65
CA ASN A 204 9.30 -3.78 1.05
C ASN A 204 10.23 -4.40 2.10
N THR A 205 9.67 -4.88 3.21
CA THR A 205 10.41 -5.64 4.21
C THR A 205 9.52 -6.69 4.88
N ALA A 206 10.09 -7.85 5.16
CA ALA A 206 9.43 -8.90 5.92
C ALA A 206 9.48 -8.64 7.45
N ASP A 207 10.28 -7.66 7.89
CA ASP A 207 10.44 -7.37 9.30
C ASP A 207 9.14 -6.87 9.94
N ARG A 208 8.77 -7.52 11.05
CA ARG A 208 7.57 -7.15 11.82
C ARG A 208 7.70 -5.81 12.53
N ALA A 209 8.92 -5.31 12.76
CA ALA A 209 9.14 -4.00 13.34
C ALA A 209 8.51 -2.88 12.48
N ALA A 210 8.48 -3.05 11.14
CA ALA A 210 7.80 -2.12 10.24
C ALA A 210 6.29 -2.00 10.51
N VAL A 211 5.64 -3.06 10.99
CA VAL A 211 4.21 -3.02 11.39
C VAL A 211 4.03 -2.13 12.62
N GLY A 212 4.88 -2.32 13.63
CA GLY A 212 4.87 -1.47 14.84
C GLY A 212 5.09 0.01 14.50
N GLN A 213 6.06 0.29 13.63
CA GLN A 213 6.32 1.64 13.14
C GLN A 213 5.12 2.22 12.39
N LEU A 214 4.48 1.47 11.50
CA LEU A 214 3.31 1.94 10.74
C LEU A 214 2.16 2.37 11.67
N ILE A 215 1.88 1.58 12.72
CA ILE A 215 0.79 1.87 13.67
C ILE A 215 1.07 3.11 14.52
N THR A 216 2.34 3.39 14.79
CA THR A 216 2.76 4.55 15.60
C THR A 216 3.08 5.80 14.80
N LEU A 217 3.02 5.72 13.45
CA LEU A 217 3.40 6.80 12.53
C LEU A 217 2.33 7.90 12.42
N THR A 218 1.77 8.33 13.56
CA THR A 218 0.62 9.25 13.66
C THR A 218 0.89 10.65 13.09
N GLU A 219 2.15 11.03 12.90
CA GLU A 219 2.51 12.29 12.23
C GLU A 219 2.17 12.26 10.73
N PHE A 220 2.24 11.09 10.10
CA PHE A 220 2.08 10.94 8.65
C PHE A 220 0.88 10.08 8.23
N VAL A 221 0.34 9.26 9.10
CA VAL A 221 -0.78 8.35 8.82
C VAL A 221 -2.01 8.82 9.59
N ASP A 222 -3.12 9.01 8.87
CA ASP A 222 -4.37 9.54 9.42
C ASP A 222 -5.32 8.42 9.87
N VAL A 223 -5.26 7.25 9.22
CA VAL A 223 -6.13 6.09 9.49
C VAL A 223 -5.37 4.78 9.23
#